data_df0976a2a7ba05e810f3c4927f2afb40
#
_entry.id   df0976a2a7ba05e810f3c4927f2afb40
#
_cell.length_a   1.000
_cell.length_b   1.000
_cell.length_c   1.000
_cell.angle_alpha   90.00
_cell.angle_beta   90.00
_cell.angle_gamma   90.00
#
_symmetry.space_group_name_H-M   'P 1'
#
loop_
_entity.id
_entity.type
_entity.pdbx_description
1 polymer ?
#
loop_
_entity_poly.entity_id
_entity_poly.type
_entity_poly.pdbx_seq_one_letter_code
_entity_poly.pdbx_strand_id
1 'polypeptide(L)'
;MWSPLFSLDYIRKHATQWDINPGRIIMAGFSAGGHVAGCLGTLYNNPIMDDFLKLMQLNNDDIKPNGLMLGYPVITSGDKAHLLSFERLLQDKVTDKDILKLVSVECNVTPDAPPAFIWHTFTDNSVPVENSLMLASAYKKANVN
;
A
#
# COMPACT_ATOMS: atom_id res chain seq x y z
N MET A 1 -6.93 17.23 -3.68
CA MET A 1 -6.35 16.33 -2.64
C MET A 1 -5.06 15.73 -3.21
N TRP A 2 -3.91 15.97 -2.58
CA TRP A 2 -2.64 15.45 -3.05
C TRP A 2 -2.62 13.93 -2.87
N SER A 3 -2.44 13.19 -3.96
CA SER A 3 -2.28 11.75 -3.89
C SER A 3 -0.94 11.40 -3.23
N PRO A 4 -0.83 10.33 -2.42
CA PRO A 4 0.45 9.84 -1.87
C PRO A 4 1.54 9.64 -2.93
N LEU A 5 1.15 9.30 -4.15
CA LEU A 5 2.03 9.20 -5.32
C LEU A 5 2.79 10.49 -5.60
N PHE A 6 2.06 11.61 -5.68
CA PHE A 6 2.67 12.93 -5.89
C PHE A 6 3.53 13.37 -4.71
N SER A 7 3.17 12.95 -3.50
CA SER A 7 3.97 13.29 -2.32
C SER A 7 5.36 12.65 -2.38
N LEU A 8 5.47 11.40 -2.82
CA LEU A 8 6.77 10.72 -2.95
C LEU A 8 7.65 11.37 -4.03
N ASP A 9 7.10 11.63 -5.20
CA ASP A 9 7.79 12.36 -6.28
C ASP A 9 8.25 13.75 -5.82
N TYR A 10 7.35 14.50 -5.18
CA TYR A 10 7.65 15.84 -4.67
C TYR A 10 8.78 15.81 -3.64
N ILE A 11 8.73 14.88 -2.68
CA ILE A 11 9.79 14.70 -1.66
C ILE A 11 11.13 14.38 -2.34
N ARG A 12 11.15 13.49 -3.34
CA ARG A 12 12.39 13.15 -4.07
C ARG A 12 12.98 14.34 -4.82
N LYS A 13 12.14 15.11 -5.50
CA LYS A 13 12.58 16.32 -6.23
C LYS A 13 13.16 17.41 -5.32
N HIS A 14 12.72 17.46 -4.06
CA HIS A 14 13.19 18.45 -3.07
C HIS A 14 14.20 17.88 -2.08
N ALA A 15 14.64 16.62 -2.26
CA ALA A 15 15.48 15.91 -1.30
C ALA A 15 16.79 16.66 -0.97
N THR A 16 17.45 17.21 -1.98
CA THR A 16 18.67 18.01 -1.79
C THR A 16 18.40 19.27 -0.99
N GLN A 17 17.30 19.97 -1.28
CA GLN A 17 16.91 21.20 -0.59
C GLN A 17 16.62 20.95 0.90
N TRP A 18 16.11 19.75 1.23
CA TRP A 18 15.70 19.38 2.59
C TRP A 18 16.74 18.54 3.32
N ASP A 19 17.90 18.31 2.71
CA ASP A 19 18.98 17.47 3.25
C ASP A 19 18.50 16.08 3.66
N ILE A 20 17.66 15.46 2.82
CA ILE A 20 17.16 14.09 3.00
C ILE A 20 17.69 13.16 1.92
N ASN A 21 17.82 11.88 2.25
CA ASN A 21 18.21 10.87 1.28
C ASN A 21 17.00 10.37 0.48
N PRO A 22 16.91 10.63 -0.85
CA PRO A 22 15.78 10.20 -1.67
C PRO A 22 15.63 8.68 -1.78
N GLY A 23 16.68 7.92 -1.48
CA GLY A 23 16.68 6.45 -1.42
C GLY A 23 16.26 5.86 -0.07
N ARG A 24 15.80 6.68 0.89
CA ARG A 24 15.40 6.25 2.25
C ARG A 24 14.07 6.84 2.70
N ILE A 25 13.09 6.87 1.81
CA ILE A 25 11.75 7.39 2.12
C ILE A 25 10.85 6.23 2.53
N ILE A 26 10.40 6.27 3.78
CA ILE A 26 9.47 5.28 4.33
C ILE A 26 8.06 5.88 4.30
N MET A 27 7.12 5.12 3.75
CA MET A 27 5.71 5.49 3.80
C MET A 27 5.06 4.85 5.02
N ALA A 28 4.52 5.68 5.91
CA ALA A 28 3.80 5.23 7.10
C ALA A 28 2.29 5.36 6.90
N GLY A 29 1.53 4.37 7.38
CA GLY A 29 0.07 4.39 7.33
C GLY A 29 -0.56 3.54 8.42
N PHE A 30 -1.73 3.99 8.91
CA PHE A 30 -2.48 3.37 9.99
C PHE A 30 -3.90 3.09 9.54
N SER A 31 -4.50 1.95 9.93
CA SER A 31 -5.88 1.59 9.57
C SER A 31 -6.11 1.68 8.06
N ALA A 32 -7.08 2.45 7.59
CA ALA A 32 -7.30 2.72 6.17
C ALA A 32 -6.11 3.45 5.49
N GLY A 33 -5.34 4.27 6.22
CA GLY A 33 -4.09 4.86 5.73
C GLY A 33 -3.00 3.80 5.53
N GLY A 34 -3.00 2.73 6.33
CA GLY A 34 -2.17 1.54 6.13
C GLY A 34 -2.51 0.80 4.83
N HIS A 35 -3.80 0.76 4.47
CA HIS A 35 -4.24 0.23 3.17
C HIS A 35 -3.67 1.04 2.01
N VAL A 36 -3.77 2.37 2.07
CA VAL A 36 -3.24 3.25 1.02
C VAL A 36 -1.72 3.06 0.85
N ALA A 37 -0.98 2.99 1.97
CA ALA A 37 0.46 2.76 1.95
C ALA A 37 0.81 1.37 1.40
N GLY A 38 0.08 0.34 1.82
CA GLY A 38 0.23 -1.02 1.34
C GLY A 38 -0.05 -1.16 -0.15
N CYS A 39 -1.17 -0.60 -0.63
CA CYS A 39 -1.50 -0.58 -2.06
C CYS A 39 -0.39 0.10 -2.88
N LEU A 40 0.10 1.25 -2.44
CA LEU A 40 1.19 1.91 -3.17
C LEU A 40 2.44 1.04 -3.21
N GLY A 41 2.82 0.41 -2.08
CA GLY A 41 3.99 -0.45 -2.02
C GLY A 41 3.90 -1.73 -2.86
N THR A 42 2.69 -2.20 -3.16
CA THR A 42 2.48 -3.45 -3.92
C THR A 42 2.02 -3.25 -5.36
N LEU A 43 1.49 -2.06 -5.69
CA LEU A 43 0.93 -1.76 -7.02
C LEU A 43 1.75 -0.72 -7.80
N TYR A 44 2.82 -0.16 -7.25
CA TYR A 44 3.58 0.91 -7.92
C TYR A 44 4.10 0.52 -9.31
N ASN A 45 4.39 -0.76 -9.54
CA ASN A 45 4.84 -1.34 -10.82
C ASN A 45 3.78 -2.21 -11.50
N ASN A 46 2.53 -2.17 -11.04
CA ASN A 46 1.44 -2.90 -11.68
C ASN A 46 1.04 -2.20 -12.98
N PRO A 47 0.79 -2.93 -14.10
CA PRO A 47 0.38 -2.34 -15.37
C PRO A 47 -0.85 -1.41 -15.30
N ILE A 48 -1.70 -1.57 -14.29
CA ILE A 48 -2.83 -0.67 -14.06
C ILE A 48 -2.39 0.79 -13.82
N MET A 49 -1.13 1.00 -13.42
CA MET A 49 -0.58 2.33 -13.17
C MET A 49 -0.01 2.99 -14.43
N ASP A 50 0.22 2.25 -15.52
CA ASP A 50 0.98 2.72 -16.68
C ASP A 50 0.37 3.96 -17.34
N ASP A 51 -0.93 3.95 -17.63
CA ASP A 51 -1.59 5.10 -18.25
C ASP A 51 -1.60 6.34 -17.35
N PHE A 52 -1.78 6.13 -16.04
CA PHE A 52 -1.73 7.20 -15.06
C PHE A 52 -0.32 7.79 -14.97
N LEU A 53 0.72 6.96 -14.85
CA LEU A 53 2.11 7.40 -14.78
C LEU A 53 2.51 8.17 -16.04
N LYS A 54 2.14 7.66 -17.21
CA LYS A 54 2.38 8.33 -18.50
C LYS A 54 1.70 9.69 -18.57
N LEU A 55 0.44 9.79 -18.15
CA LEU A 55 -0.31 11.06 -18.12
C LEU A 55 0.36 12.07 -17.20
N MET A 56 0.88 11.61 -16.06
CA MET A 56 1.51 12.46 -15.05
C MET A 56 3.00 12.70 -15.25
N GLN A 57 3.59 12.12 -16.33
CA GLN A 57 5.01 12.17 -16.62
C GLN A 57 5.89 11.67 -15.45
N LEU A 58 5.42 10.61 -14.79
CA LEU A 58 6.11 9.90 -13.71
C LEU A 58 6.53 8.51 -14.17
N ASN A 59 7.51 7.93 -13.48
CA ASN A 59 7.89 6.53 -13.62
C ASN A 59 7.71 5.78 -12.29
N ASN A 60 7.86 4.46 -12.31
CA ASN A 60 7.65 3.61 -11.14
C ASN A 60 8.58 3.97 -9.97
N ASP A 61 9.83 4.35 -10.25
CA ASP A 61 10.81 4.71 -9.23
C ASP A 61 10.47 6.03 -8.52
N ASP A 62 9.78 6.95 -9.19
CA ASP A 62 9.33 8.21 -8.60
C ASP A 62 8.32 7.97 -7.47
N ILE A 63 7.50 6.93 -7.61
CA ILE A 63 6.38 6.64 -6.73
C ILE A 63 6.62 5.43 -5.80
N LYS A 64 7.69 4.65 -5.98
CA LYS A 64 8.03 3.50 -5.13
C LYS A 64 8.53 3.97 -3.76
N PRO A 65 7.88 3.63 -2.63
CA PRO A 65 8.46 3.86 -1.32
C PRO A 65 9.67 2.93 -1.10
N ASN A 66 10.67 3.36 -0.32
CA ASN A 66 11.84 2.53 0.01
C ASN A 66 11.57 1.56 1.17
N GLY A 67 10.48 1.78 1.90
CA GLY A 67 9.99 0.92 2.98
C GLY A 67 8.58 1.32 3.39
N LEU A 68 7.89 0.42 4.08
CA LEU A 68 6.56 0.65 4.64
C LEU A 68 6.58 0.53 6.16
N MET A 69 5.82 1.38 6.85
CA MET A 69 5.51 1.24 8.26
C MET A 69 3.97 1.21 8.41
N LEU A 70 3.42 0.05 8.73
CA LEU A 70 2.00 -0.22 8.70
C LEU A 70 1.49 -0.54 10.12
N GLY A 71 0.67 0.36 10.67
CA GLY A 71 0.01 0.15 11.95
C GLY A 71 -1.42 -0.34 11.77
N TYR A 72 -1.76 -1.50 12.34
CA TYR A 72 -3.11 -2.12 12.25
C TYR A 72 -3.79 -1.86 10.88
N PRO A 73 -3.10 -2.20 9.77
CA PRO A 73 -3.56 -1.82 8.44
C PRO A 73 -4.79 -2.63 8.01
N VAL A 74 -5.70 -1.99 7.28
CA VAL A 74 -6.68 -2.71 6.47
C VAL A 74 -5.95 -3.30 5.26
N ILE A 75 -6.08 -4.61 5.03
CA ILE A 75 -5.29 -5.32 4.01
C ILE A 75 -6.18 -6.12 3.07
N THR A 76 -6.99 -7.05 3.59
CA THR A 76 -7.78 -7.97 2.79
C THR A 76 -9.21 -7.50 2.59
N SER A 77 -9.76 -7.74 1.40
CA SER A 77 -11.19 -7.61 1.11
C SER A 77 -11.97 -8.94 1.31
N GLY A 78 -11.30 -10.01 1.78
CA GLY A 78 -11.89 -11.33 2.01
C GLY A 78 -12.63 -11.44 3.36
N ASP A 79 -12.71 -12.67 3.91
CA ASP A 79 -13.50 -12.98 5.12
C ASP A 79 -13.12 -12.19 6.37
N LYS A 80 -11.91 -11.62 6.41
CA LYS A 80 -11.39 -10.80 7.51
C LYS A 80 -11.36 -9.32 7.17
N ALA A 81 -12.11 -8.90 6.15
CA ALA A 81 -12.17 -7.52 5.71
C ALA A 81 -12.74 -6.59 6.78
N HIS A 82 -12.19 -5.39 6.87
CA HIS A 82 -12.90 -4.27 7.48
C HIS A 82 -13.90 -3.72 6.46
N LEU A 83 -15.10 -4.31 6.39
CA LEU A 83 -16.10 -4.12 5.33
C LEU A 83 -16.38 -2.65 5.03
N LEU A 84 -16.59 -1.83 6.06
CA LEU A 84 -16.88 -0.41 5.91
C LEU A 84 -15.81 0.36 5.12
N SER A 85 -14.53 -0.03 5.24
CA SER A 85 -13.45 0.57 4.45
C SER A 85 -13.62 0.27 2.96
N PHE A 86 -13.94 -0.97 2.61
CA PHE A 86 -14.11 -1.37 1.21
C PHE A 86 -15.41 -0.84 0.60
N GLU A 87 -16.49 -0.80 1.36
CA GLU A 87 -17.74 -0.17 0.94
C GLU A 87 -17.54 1.31 0.58
N ARG A 88 -16.82 2.06 1.43
CA ARG A 88 -16.51 3.48 1.18
C ARG A 88 -15.52 3.68 0.02
N LEU A 89 -14.56 2.78 -0.13
CA LEU A 89 -13.56 2.86 -1.19
C LEU A 89 -14.16 2.54 -2.56
N LEU A 90 -14.94 1.46 -2.64
CA LEU A 90 -15.40 0.86 -3.91
C LEU A 90 -16.82 1.25 -4.30
N GLN A 91 -17.62 1.69 -3.34
CA GLN A 91 -19.03 2.08 -3.57
C GLN A 91 -19.81 0.97 -4.29
N ASP A 92 -20.33 1.25 -5.50
CA ASP A 92 -21.07 0.33 -6.35
C ASP A 92 -20.25 -0.86 -6.87
N LYS A 93 -18.91 -0.79 -6.78
CA LYS A 93 -18.00 -1.85 -7.22
C LYS A 93 -17.60 -2.84 -6.13
N VAL A 94 -18.17 -2.74 -4.94
CA VAL A 94 -17.83 -3.57 -3.77
C VAL A 94 -18.09 -5.08 -3.96
N THR A 95 -18.83 -5.47 -5.00
CA THR A 95 -19.10 -6.88 -5.38
C THR A 95 -18.25 -7.39 -6.53
N ASP A 96 -17.45 -6.53 -7.15
CA ASP A 96 -16.57 -6.89 -8.27
C ASP A 96 -15.32 -7.64 -7.73
N LYS A 97 -15.23 -8.92 -8.05
CA LYS A 97 -14.19 -9.81 -7.55
C LYS A 97 -12.79 -9.44 -8.03
N ASP A 98 -12.66 -8.91 -9.25
CA ASP A 98 -11.36 -8.51 -9.80
C ASP A 98 -10.88 -7.23 -9.12
N ILE A 99 -11.78 -6.29 -8.87
CA ILE A 99 -11.48 -5.07 -8.13
C ILE A 99 -11.16 -5.40 -6.67
N LEU A 100 -11.94 -6.27 -6.01
CA LEU A 100 -11.66 -6.72 -4.65
C LEU A 100 -10.26 -7.36 -4.54
N LYS A 101 -9.89 -8.22 -5.48
CA LYS A 101 -8.56 -8.81 -5.53
C LYS A 101 -7.47 -7.77 -5.76
N LEU A 102 -7.72 -6.79 -6.64
CA LEU A 102 -6.78 -5.71 -6.93
C LEU A 102 -6.51 -4.84 -5.69
N VAL A 103 -7.53 -4.54 -4.89
CA VAL A 103 -7.37 -3.73 -3.67
C VAL A 103 -6.99 -4.55 -2.43
N SER A 104 -6.93 -5.87 -2.52
CA SER A 104 -6.41 -6.74 -1.45
C SER A 104 -4.89 -6.75 -1.51
N VAL A 105 -4.24 -6.05 -0.58
CA VAL A 105 -2.79 -5.79 -0.60
C VAL A 105 -1.99 -7.08 -0.63
N GLU A 106 -2.40 -8.08 0.16
CA GLU A 106 -1.75 -9.39 0.24
C GLU A 106 -1.77 -10.18 -1.07
N CYS A 107 -2.71 -9.88 -1.96
CA CYS A 107 -2.82 -10.52 -3.27
C CYS A 107 -1.82 -9.96 -4.30
N ASN A 108 -1.23 -8.79 -4.01
CA ASN A 108 -0.40 -8.05 -4.96
C ASN A 108 1.07 -7.97 -4.53
N VAL A 109 1.47 -8.66 -3.46
CA VAL A 109 2.87 -8.69 -3.02
C VAL A 109 3.72 -9.46 -4.03
N THR A 110 4.74 -8.78 -4.56
CA THR A 110 5.74 -9.35 -5.48
C THR A 110 7.13 -9.27 -4.84
N PRO A 111 8.15 -9.96 -5.38
CA PRO A 111 9.52 -9.84 -4.88
C PRO A 111 10.08 -8.41 -4.90
N ASP A 112 9.50 -7.52 -5.70
CA ASP A 112 9.91 -6.11 -5.81
C ASP A 112 9.25 -5.20 -4.77
N ALA A 113 8.33 -5.72 -3.96
CA ALA A 113 7.68 -4.95 -2.91
C ALA A 113 8.73 -4.40 -1.91
N PRO A 114 8.57 -3.17 -1.42
CA PRO A 114 9.50 -2.60 -0.43
C PRO A 114 9.40 -3.37 0.89
N PRO A 115 10.49 -3.45 1.70
CA PRO A 115 10.42 -4.06 3.01
C PRO A 115 9.37 -3.36 3.89
N ALA A 116 8.74 -4.13 4.79
CA ALA A 116 7.68 -3.60 5.62
C ALA A 116 7.87 -3.91 7.11
N PHE A 117 7.65 -2.88 7.94
CA PHE A 117 7.43 -3.03 9.37
C PHE A 117 5.92 -3.01 9.64
N ILE A 118 5.40 -4.09 10.24
CA ILE A 118 3.97 -4.24 10.51
C ILE A 118 3.76 -4.32 12.03
N TRP A 119 2.84 -3.51 12.53
CA TRP A 119 2.45 -3.49 13.94
C TRP A 119 0.94 -3.62 14.08
N HIS A 120 0.47 -4.51 14.98
CA HIS A 120 -0.95 -4.76 15.21
C HIS A 120 -1.17 -5.36 16.60
N THR A 121 -2.26 -5.01 17.27
CA THR A 121 -2.66 -5.66 18.51
C THR A 121 -3.58 -6.86 18.22
N PHE A 122 -3.38 -7.96 18.96
CA PHE A 122 -4.19 -9.18 18.76
C PHE A 122 -5.68 -9.00 19.08
N THR A 123 -6.00 -8.04 19.92
CA THR A 123 -7.37 -7.78 20.39
C THR A 123 -8.02 -6.58 19.69
N ASP A 124 -7.57 -6.23 18.49
CA ASP A 124 -8.19 -5.18 17.69
C ASP A 124 -9.59 -5.62 17.25
N ASN A 125 -10.62 -4.90 17.75
CA ASN A 125 -12.02 -5.19 17.44
C ASN A 125 -12.53 -4.46 16.20
N SER A 126 -11.72 -3.59 15.59
CA SER A 126 -12.07 -2.83 14.39
C SER A 126 -11.49 -3.47 13.13
N VAL A 127 -10.17 -3.62 13.10
CA VAL A 127 -9.48 -4.30 12.02
C VAL A 127 -8.92 -5.62 12.54
N PRO A 128 -9.46 -6.77 12.11
CA PRO A 128 -8.97 -8.07 12.56
C PRO A 128 -7.46 -8.23 12.33
N VAL A 129 -6.73 -8.71 13.35
CA VAL A 129 -5.26 -8.90 13.27
C VAL A 129 -4.83 -9.79 12.11
N GLU A 130 -5.73 -10.64 11.62
CA GLU A 130 -5.52 -11.49 10.45
C GLU A 130 -5.13 -10.69 9.20
N ASN A 131 -5.56 -9.41 9.08
CA ASN A 131 -5.09 -8.53 8.01
C ASN A 131 -3.55 -8.45 7.99
N SER A 132 -2.94 -8.17 9.12
CA SER A 132 -1.48 -8.13 9.24
C SER A 132 -0.82 -9.48 9.06
N LEU A 133 -1.42 -10.56 9.58
CA LEU A 133 -0.89 -11.92 9.43
C LEU A 133 -0.93 -12.39 7.96
N MET A 134 -1.99 -12.06 7.23
CA MET A 134 -2.11 -12.38 5.80
C MET A 134 -1.06 -11.62 5.00
N LEU A 135 -0.86 -10.33 5.27
CA LEU A 135 0.18 -9.55 4.62
C LEU A 135 1.57 -10.11 4.92
N ALA A 136 1.90 -10.39 6.18
CA ALA A 136 3.17 -10.99 6.57
C ALA A 136 3.41 -12.34 5.88
N SER A 137 2.36 -13.17 5.74
CA SER A 137 2.42 -14.43 5.00
C SER A 137 2.72 -14.22 3.52
N ALA A 138 2.11 -13.20 2.89
CA ALA A 138 2.36 -12.85 1.49
C ALA A 138 3.80 -12.37 1.29
N TYR A 139 4.30 -11.51 2.17
CA TYR A 139 5.70 -11.06 2.17
C TYR A 139 6.67 -12.24 2.30
N LYS A 140 6.41 -13.15 3.23
CA LYS A 140 7.22 -14.37 3.41
C LYS A 140 7.25 -15.22 2.14
N LYS A 141 6.10 -15.41 1.48
CA LYS A 141 6.01 -16.17 0.21
C LYS A 141 6.76 -15.50 -0.93
N ALA A 142 6.73 -14.17 -1.00
CA ALA A 142 7.44 -13.38 -2.00
C ALA A 142 8.95 -13.23 -1.68
N ASN A 143 9.40 -13.74 -0.53
CA ASN A 143 10.78 -13.63 -0.06
C ASN A 143 11.25 -12.16 0.14
N VAL A 144 10.33 -11.30 0.59
CA VAL A 144 10.57 -9.89 0.94
C VAL A 144 10.65 -9.75 2.46
N ASN A 145 11.50 -8.85 2.94
CA ASN A 145 11.68 -8.57 4.37
C ASN A 145 10.62 -7.60 4.92
#